data_fc9fcd09aeb2df39a1c2c910fbdfe1cf
#
_entry.id   fc9fcd09aeb2df39a1c2c910fbdfe1cf
#
_cell.length_a   1.000
_cell.length_b   1.000
_cell.length_c   1.000
_cell.angle_alpha   90.00
_cell.angle_beta   90.00
_cell.angle_gamma   90.00
#
_symmetry.space_group_name_H-M   'P 1'
#
loop_
_entity.id
_entity.type
_entity.pdbx_description
1 polymer ?
#
loop_
_entity_poly.entity_id
_entity_poly.type
_entity_poly.pdbx_seq_one_letter_code
_entity_poly.pdbx_strand_id
1 'polypeptide(L)'
;ADATGLPRALMGTSGPPPVILVTLVLVGWLFWRVLASWHHDLDRWAVWTFDVLFLLVAAQLMLACFEGRVVGDEDFRVAVLIPLYNEDPDVVVRMLSALLHQSAPPAEIHVVDDGSTQSTYLEQRDWFIRQAATAGIYATWQRTSNEGKRHAQVHGFRKIRNAELFVTVDSDPMLDAEALREIV
;
A
#
# COMPACT_ATOMS: atom_id res chain seq x y z
N ALA A 1 27.20 10.71 4.54
CA ALA A 1 27.39 11.63 3.40
C ALA A 1 27.77 10.76 2.20
N ASP A 2 26.81 10.57 1.31
CA ASP A 2 27.00 9.78 0.09
C ASP A 2 27.75 10.62 -0.94
N ALA A 3 28.71 10.02 -1.64
CA ALA A 3 29.71 10.68 -2.47
C ALA A 3 29.19 11.42 -3.72
N THR A 4 27.87 11.50 -3.93
CA THR A 4 27.27 12.09 -5.15
C THR A 4 26.60 13.45 -4.97
N GLY A 5 26.45 13.94 -3.71
CA GLY A 5 25.97 15.32 -3.45
C GLY A 5 24.62 15.72 -4.06
N LEU A 6 23.86 14.78 -4.62
CA LEU A 6 22.55 15.05 -5.20
C LEU A 6 21.44 14.90 -4.13
N PRO A 7 20.53 15.87 -4.03
CA PRO A 7 19.41 15.74 -3.10
C PRO A 7 18.54 14.54 -3.50
N ARG A 8 18.24 13.65 -2.53
CA ARG A 8 17.38 12.46 -2.66
C ARG A 8 16.01 12.74 -3.29
N ALA A 9 15.57 13.97 -3.33
CA ALA A 9 14.31 14.42 -3.94
C ALA A 9 14.18 14.16 -5.46
N LEU A 10 15.25 13.71 -6.14
CA LEU A 10 15.23 13.44 -7.58
C LEU A 10 15.17 11.95 -7.94
N MET A 11 15.15 11.04 -6.95
CA MET A 11 14.91 9.60 -7.18
C MET A 11 13.45 9.25 -6.95
N GLY A 12 12.54 10.04 -7.50
CA GLY A 12 11.13 9.83 -7.38
C GLY A 12 10.52 9.23 -8.65
N THR A 13 9.72 8.19 -8.46
CA THR A 13 8.69 7.63 -9.33
C THR A 13 9.16 7.07 -10.67
N SER A 14 9.30 5.76 -10.74
CA SER A 14 9.55 4.96 -11.94
C SER A 14 8.35 4.90 -12.92
N GLY A 15 7.32 5.74 -12.72
CA GLY A 15 6.18 5.87 -13.62
C GLY A 15 6.41 6.93 -14.70
N PRO A 16 5.81 6.79 -15.89
CA PRO A 16 5.85 7.84 -16.89
C PRO A 16 5.26 9.13 -16.30
N PRO A 17 5.88 10.31 -16.55
CA PRO A 17 5.36 11.56 -16.03
C PRO A 17 3.90 11.72 -16.45
N PRO A 18 3.02 12.21 -15.56
CA PRO A 18 1.57 12.31 -15.78
C PRO A 18 1.20 13.04 -17.08
N VAL A 19 2.03 13.98 -17.50
CA VAL A 19 1.90 14.69 -18.79
C VAL A 19 1.94 13.74 -19.98
N ILE A 20 2.82 12.73 -19.98
CA ILE A 20 2.91 11.74 -21.07
C ILE A 20 1.62 10.91 -21.12
N LEU A 21 1.09 10.49 -19.98
CA LEU A 21 -0.13 9.71 -19.91
C LEU A 21 -1.34 10.51 -20.45
N VAL A 22 -1.49 11.76 -20.02
CA VAL A 22 -2.54 12.67 -20.52
C VAL A 22 -2.39 12.89 -22.02
N THR A 23 -1.18 13.09 -22.52
CA THR A 23 -0.92 13.28 -23.95
C THR A 23 -1.31 12.06 -24.76
N LEU A 24 -0.96 10.85 -24.32
CA LEU A 24 -1.33 9.59 -24.98
C LEU A 24 -2.85 9.40 -25.02
N VAL A 25 -3.53 9.75 -23.94
CA VAL A 25 -4.99 9.68 -23.85
C VAL A 25 -5.63 10.66 -24.85
N LEU A 26 -5.18 11.90 -24.92
CA LEU A 26 -5.68 12.90 -25.88
C LEU A 26 -5.41 12.51 -27.35
N VAL A 27 -4.22 11.98 -27.63
CA VAL A 27 -3.88 11.48 -28.97
C VAL A 27 -4.77 10.30 -29.37
N GLY A 28 -5.00 9.37 -28.45
CA GLY A 28 -5.91 8.23 -28.66
C GLY A 28 -7.35 8.69 -28.96
N TRP A 29 -7.83 9.69 -28.24
CA TRP A 29 -9.16 10.29 -28.50
C TRP A 29 -9.23 10.96 -29.85
N LEU A 30 -8.25 11.78 -30.25
CA LEU A 30 -8.19 12.39 -31.58
C LEU A 30 -8.19 11.33 -32.67
N PHE A 31 -7.41 10.27 -32.51
CA PHE A 31 -7.35 9.17 -33.46
C PHE A 31 -8.72 8.48 -33.59
N TRP A 32 -9.37 8.19 -32.46
CA TRP A 32 -10.73 7.65 -32.44
C TRP A 32 -11.72 8.57 -33.17
N ARG A 33 -11.68 9.87 -32.93
CA ARG A 33 -12.58 10.86 -33.59
C ARG A 33 -12.40 10.87 -35.11
N VAL A 34 -11.14 10.76 -35.58
CA VAL A 34 -10.85 10.65 -37.00
C VAL A 34 -11.42 9.37 -37.60
N LEU A 35 -11.19 8.24 -36.94
CA LEU A 35 -11.76 6.95 -37.38
C LEU A 35 -13.29 6.94 -37.36
N ALA A 36 -13.92 7.46 -36.30
CA ALA A 36 -15.37 7.54 -36.18
C ALA A 36 -15.99 8.45 -37.24
N SER A 37 -15.30 9.51 -37.69
CA SER A 37 -15.77 10.39 -38.77
C SER A 37 -15.79 9.73 -40.15
N TRP A 38 -15.02 8.64 -40.36
CA TRP A 38 -14.96 7.86 -41.60
C TRP A 38 -16.06 6.80 -41.71
N HIS A 39 -16.63 6.37 -40.55
CA HIS A 39 -17.73 5.42 -40.49
C HIS A 39 -19.07 6.17 -40.36
N HIS A 40 -19.73 6.41 -41.48
CA HIS A 40 -21.03 7.10 -41.55
C HIS A 40 -22.18 6.36 -40.87
N ASP A 41 -22.03 5.08 -40.55
CA ASP A 41 -23.06 4.21 -39.98
C ASP A 41 -23.00 4.10 -38.44
N LEU A 42 -22.06 4.78 -37.79
CA LEU A 42 -22.03 4.80 -36.32
C LEU A 42 -23.14 5.71 -35.78
N ASP A 43 -23.96 5.13 -34.88
CA ASP A 43 -25.01 5.86 -34.19
C ASP A 43 -24.38 7.06 -33.45
N ARG A 44 -24.88 8.26 -33.79
CA ARG A 44 -24.41 9.53 -33.21
C ARG A 44 -24.44 9.52 -31.70
N TRP A 45 -25.42 8.82 -31.08
CA TRP A 45 -25.53 8.70 -29.64
C TRP A 45 -24.38 7.90 -29.04
N ALA A 46 -23.94 6.83 -29.70
CA ALA A 46 -22.78 6.04 -29.26
C ALA A 46 -21.48 6.87 -29.25
N VAL A 47 -21.27 7.69 -30.29
CA VAL A 47 -20.12 8.59 -30.40
C VAL A 47 -20.12 9.62 -29.27
N TRP A 48 -21.28 10.29 -29.03
CA TRP A 48 -21.40 11.27 -27.93
C TRP A 48 -21.19 10.66 -26.55
N THR A 49 -21.74 9.46 -26.29
CA THR A 49 -21.55 8.75 -25.02
C THR A 49 -20.08 8.46 -24.79
N PHE A 50 -19.36 8.03 -25.81
CA PHE A 50 -17.94 7.75 -25.74
C PHE A 50 -17.12 9.02 -25.49
N ASP A 51 -17.45 10.13 -26.15
CA ASP A 51 -16.79 11.43 -25.95
C ASP A 51 -16.96 11.93 -24.50
N VAL A 52 -18.17 11.85 -23.95
CA VAL A 52 -18.44 12.27 -22.56
C VAL A 52 -17.68 11.41 -21.57
N LEU A 53 -17.70 10.07 -21.71
CA LEU A 53 -16.96 9.16 -20.84
C LEU A 53 -15.46 9.43 -20.90
N PHE A 54 -14.95 9.68 -22.11
CA PHE A 54 -13.55 9.97 -22.32
C PHE A 54 -13.12 11.29 -21.66
N LEU A 55 -13.93 12.36 -21.80
CA LEU A 55 -13.66 13.65 -21.16
C LEU A 55 -13.69 13.53 -19.63
N LEU A 56 -14.58 12.71 -19.07
CA LEU A 56 -14.60 12.44 -17.62
C LEU A 56 -13.31 11.75 -17.16
N VAL A 57 -12.85 10.74 -17.87
CA VAL A 57 -11.59 10.05 -17.54
C VAL A 57 -10.39 11.00 -17.69
N ALA A 58 -10.34 11.79 -18.76
CA ALA A 58 -9.29 12.78 -18.97
C ALA A 58 -9.28 13.84 -17.85
N ALA A 59 -10.44 14.31 -17.42
CA ALA A 59 -10.58 15.26 -16.31
C ALA A 59 -10.10 14.65 -14.98
N GLN A 60 -10.46 13.39 -14.69
CA GLN A 60 -9.97 12.69 -13.50
C GLN A 60 -8.44 12.52 -13.50
N LEU A 61 -7.86 12.16 -14.66
CA LEU A 61 -6.40 12.06 -14.80
C LEU A 61 -5.72 13.42 -14.62
N MET A 62 -6.30 14.49 -15.16
CA MET A 62 -5.81 15.86 -14.93
C MET A 62 -5.89 16.25 -13.46
N LEU A 63 -7.01 16.01 -12.78
CA LEU A 63 -7.15 16.30 -11.36
C LEU A 63 -6.12 15.53 -10.53
N ALA A 64 -5.92 14.24 -10.81
CA ALA A 64 -4.88 13.43 -10.15
C ALA A 64 -3.46 13.99 -10.35
N CYS A 65 -3.19 14.68 -11.48
CA CYS A 65 -1.90 15.35 -11.69
C CYS A 65 -1.73 16.61 -10.82
N PHE A 66 -2.84 17.23 -10.40
CA PHE A 66 -2.86 18.42 -9.54
C PHE A 66 -3.01 18.06 -8.05
N GLU A 67 -3.37 16.83 -7.72
CA GLU A 67 -3.26 16.33 -6.36
C GLU A 67 -1.77 16.28 -6.01
N GLY A 68 -1.27 17.43 -5.54
CA GLY A 68 0.05 17.52 -4.99
C GLY A 68 0.16 16.50 -3.87
N ARG A 69 1.22 15.70 -3.87
CA ARG A 69 1.58 14.87 -2.74
C ARG A 69 1.71 15.83 -1.56
N VAL A 70 0.72 15.86 -0.69
CA VAL A 70 0.83 16.53 0.60
C VAL A 70 1.78 15.66 1.40
N VAL A 71 3.07 15.91 1.25
CA VAL A 71 4.07 15.37 2.15
C VAL A 71 3.88 16.15 3.45
N GLY A 72 3.03 15.63 4.32
CA GLY A 72 2.97 16.10 5.70
C GLY A 72 4.34 15.83 6.32
N ASP A 73 4.92 16.83 6.95
CA ASP A 73 6.13 16.70 7.78
C ASP A 73 5.73 16.24 9.20
N GLU A 74 4.61 15.54 9.29
CA GLU A 74 4.07 15.07 10.57
C GLU A 74 4.48 13.62 10.78
N ASP A 75 5.24 13.38 11.85
CA ASP A 75 5.62 12.05 12.32
C ASP A 75 4.41 11.37 12.99
N PHE A 76 3.55 10.72 12.20
CA PHE A 76 2.45 9.93 12.75
C PHE A 76 2.95 8.63 13.39
N ARG A 77 2.42 8.31 14.54
CA ARG A 77 2.64 7.02 15.18
C ARG A 77 1.74 5.98 14.52
N VAL A 78 2.35 5.07 13.79
CA VAL A 78 1.66 4.03 13.00
C VAL A 78 1.61 2.72 13.78
N ALA A 79 0.43 2.10 13.84
CA ALA A 79 0.27 0.69 14.23
C ALA A 79 0.09 -0.18 12.99
N VAL A 80 0.80 -1.31 12.94
CA VAL A 80 0.65 -2.31 11.88
C VAL A 80 -0.13 -3.51 12.40
N LEU A 81 -1.21 -3.89 11.72
CA LEU A 81 -2.05 -5.04 12.04
C LEU A 81 -1.84 -6.15 11.03
N ILE A 82 -1.50 -7.35 11.49
CA ILE A 82 -1.17 -8.50 10.65
C ILE A 82 -2.06 -9.68 11.02
N PRO A 83 -3.14 -9.94 10.27
CA PRO A 83 -3.88 -11.18 10.39
C PRO A 83 -3.08 -12.31 9.73
N LEU A 84 -2.88 -13.41 10.46
CA LEU A 84 -2.10 -14.58 10.06
C LEU A 84 -2.96 -15.84 10.09
N TYR A 85 -2.93 -16.64 9.03
CA TYR A 85 -3.59 -17.94 8.99
C TYR A 85 -2.91 -18.91 8.04
N ASN A 86 -2.36 -20.01 8.57
CA ASN A 86 -1.74 -21.11 7.83
C ASN A 86 -0.65 -20.69 6.82
N GLU A 87 0.11 -19.64 7.12
CA GLU A 87 1.22 -19.19 6.31
C GLU A 87 2.49 -20.02 6.55
N ASP A 88 3.38 -20.03 5.56
CA ASP A 88 4.70 -20.61 5.72
C ASP A 88 5.50 -19.82 6.78
N PRO A 89 6.08 -20.47 7.81
CA PRO A 89 6.83 -19.80 8.86
C PRO A 89 8.00 -18.93 8.35
N ASP A 90 8.66 -19.32 7.24
CA ASP A 90 9.76 -18.55 6.67
C ASP A 90 9.24 -17.29 5.95
N VAL A 91 8.05 -17.36 5.34
CA VAL A 91 7.37 -16.19 4.76
C VAL A 91 7.04 -15.18 5.85
N VAL A 92 6.48 -15.66 6.98
CA VAL A 92 6.15 -14.82 8.13
C VAL A 92 7.40 -14.12 8.68
N VAL A 93 8.51 -14.83 8.82
CA VAL A 93 9.77 -14.23 9.31
C VAL A 93 10.28 -13.15 8.36
N ARG A 94 10.26 -13.41 7.05
CA ARG A 94 10.69 -12.40 6.05
C ARG A 94 9.82 -11.15 6.07
N MET A 95 8.49 -11.30 6.12
CA MET A 95 7.55 -10.19 6.18
C MET A 95 7.74 -9.37 7.46
N LEU A 96 7.83 -10.02 8.63
CA LEU A 96 8.07 -9.34 9.91
C LEU A 96 9.46 -8.66 9.94
N SER A 97 10.48 -9.29 9.35
CA SER A 97 11.79 -8.66 9.22
C SER A 97 11.72 -7.39 8.35
N ALA A 98 10.99 -7.40 7.24
CA ALA A 98 10.82 -6.22 6.39
C ALA A 98 10.11 -5.07 7.14
N LEU A 99 9.15 -5.38 8.01
CA LEU A 99 8.48 -4.39 8.86
C LEU A 99 9.40 -3.80 9.94
N LEU A 100 10.24 -4.62 10.55
CA LEU A 100 11.19 -4.16 11.57
C LEU A 100 12.31 -3.27 10.99
N HIS A 101 12.57 -3.36 9.68
CA HIS A 101 13.62 -2.60 8.99
C HIS A 101 13.07 -1.48 8.09
N GLN A 102 11.84 -1.02 8.33
CA GLN A 102 11.31 0.14 7.62
C GLN A 102 12.13 1.40 7.93
N SER A 103 12.28 2.28 6.96
CA SER A 103 12.96 3.58 7.13
C SER A 103 12.22 4.51 8.09
N ALA A 104 10.88 4.39 8.13
CA ALA A 104 10.02 4.95 9.15
C ALA A 104 9.42 3.79 9.96
N PRO A 105 10.05 3.34 11.06
CA PRO A 105 9.59 2.18 11.81
C PRO A 105 8.22 2.46 12.45
N PRO A 106 7.31 1.48 12.47
CA PRO A 106 6.03 1.64 13.14
C PRO A 106 6.21 1.73 14.65
N ALA A 107 5.30 2.45 15.32
CA ALA A 107 5.27 2.50 16.78
C ALA A 107 4.80 1.19 17.40
N GLU A 108 3.89 0.50 16.72
CA GLU A 108 3.27 -0.73 17.20
C GLU A 108 3.09 -1.75 16.06
N ILE A 109 3.30 -3.05 16.38
CA ILE A 109 3.00 -4.17 15.45
C ILE A 109 2.18 -5.23 16.21
N HIS A 110 1.02 -5.56 15.67
CA HIS A 110 0.09 -6.52 16.26
C HIS A 110 -0.16 -7.69 15.30
N VAL A 111 0.38 -8.87 15.63
CA VAL A 111 0.12 -10.12 14.89
C VAL A 111 -1.01 -10.87 15.54
N VAL A 112 -1.98 -11.30 14.75
CA VAL A 112 -3.10 -12.13 15.20
C VAL A 112 -3.16 -13.40 14.36
N ASP A 113 -2.75 -14.52 14.95
CA ASP A 113 -2.90 -15.86 14.38
C ASP A 113 -4.35 -16.32 14.56
N ASP A 114 -5.10 -16.37 13.47
CA ASP A 114 -6.51 -16.74 13.43
C ASP A 114 -6.69 -18.27 13.44
N GLY A 115 -6.11 -18.92 14.44
CA GLY A 115 -6.28 -20.35 14.67
C GLY A 115 -5.57 -21.24 13.66
N SER A 116 -4.38 -20.91 13.22
CA SER A 116 -3.60 -21.72 12.28
C SER A 116 -3.46 -23.17 12.75
N THR A 117 -3.63 -24.11 11.82
CA THR A 117 -3.56 -25.56 12.09
C THR A 117 -2.25 -26.18 11.63
N GLN A 118 -1.56 -25.55 10.67
CA GLN A 118 -0.31 -26.07 10.09
C GLN A 118 0.94 -25.72 10.89
N SER A 119 0.89 -24.61 11.65
CA SER A 119 2.00 -24.18 12.51
C SER A 119 1.48 -23.52 13.79
N THR A 120 2.26 -23.58 14.85
CA THR A 120 2.02 -22.85 16.11
C THR A 120 2.77 -21.53 16.17
N TYR A 121 3.72 -21.29 15.27
CA TYR A 121 4.57 -20.09 15.17
C TYR A 121 5.27 -19.68 16.48
N LEU A 122 5.53 -20.62 17.39
CA LEU A 122 6.12 -20.28 18.69
C LEU A 122 7.51 -19.67 18.55
N GLU A 123 8.36 -20.26 17.68
CA GLU A 123 9.70 -19.76 17.43
C GLU A 123 9.70 -18.39 16.74
N GLN A 124 8.82 -18.21 15.73
CA GLN A 124 8.66 -16.96 15.00
C GLN A 124 8.15 -15.85 15.91
N ARG A 125 7.16 -16.14 16.76
CA ARG A 125 6.65 -15.24 17.78
C ARG A 125 7.74 -14.78 18.74
N ASP A 126 8.48 -15.74 19.32
CA ASP A 126 9.48 -15.43 20.33
C ASP A 126 10.66 -14.66 19.72
N TRP A 127 11.04 -14.99 18.49
CA TRP A 127 12.01 -14.21 17.73
C TRP A 127 11.48 -12.79 17.47
N PHE A 128 10.30 -12.65 16.95
CA PHE A 128 9.70 -11.36 16.60
C PHE A 128 9.58 -10.43 17.80
N ILE A 129 9.05 -10.90 18.92
CA ILE A 129 8.90 -10.09 20.14
C ILE A 129 10.25 -9.58 20.64
N ARG A 130 11.30 -10.41 20.59
CA ARG A 130 12.66 -9.97 20.95
C ARG A 130 13.20 -8.91 20.00
N GLN A 131 13.05 -9.11 18.68
CA GLN A 131 13.54 -8.14 17.70
C GLN A 131 12.80 -6.80 17.79
N ALA A 132 11.48 -6.83 17.92
CA ALA A 132 10.67 -5.63 18.10
C ALA A 132 11.08 -4.85 19.37
N ALA A 133 11.29 -5.54 20.48
CA ALA A 133 11.76 -4.92 21.72
C ALA A 133 13.14 -4.25 21.55
N THR A 134 14.06 -4.89 20.80
CA THR A 134 15.37 -4.32 20.50
C THR A 134 15.28 -3.07 19.63
N ALA A 135 14.31 -3.05 18.70
CA ALA A 135 14.03 -1.91 17.83
C ALA A 135 13.19 -0.80 18.50
N GLY A 136 12.77 -0.98 19.77
CA GLY A 136 11.92 -0.03 20.48
C GLY A 136 10.47 -0.01 20.01
N ILE A 137 10.04 -1.05 19.27
CA ILE A 137 8.69 -1.19 18.72
C ILE A 137 7.81 -1.97 19.71
N TYR A 138 6.63 -1.45 20.04
CA TYR A 138 5.67 -2.20 20.85
C TYR A 138 5.03 -3.30 20.00
N ALA A 139 5.22 -4.57 20.40
CA ALA A 139 4.75 -5.72 19.63
C ALA A 139 3.85 -6.64 20.46
N THR A 140 2.81 -7.18 19.83
CA THR A 140 1.98 -8.23 20.42
C THR A 140 1.78 -9.37 19.43
N TRP A 141 1.65 -10.58 19.97
CA TRP A 141 1.26 -11.77 19.22
C TRP A 141 0.11 -12.45 19.96
N GLN A 142 -1.02 -12.57 19.31
CA GLN A 142 -2.20 -13.21 19.86
C GLN A 142 -2.64 -14.35 18.95
N ARG A 143 -3.10 -15.46 19.54
CA ARG A 143 -3.79 -16.52 18.80
C ARG A 143 -5.25 -16.51 19.19
N THR A 144 -6.14 -16.63 18.19
CA THR A 144 -7.59 -16.72 18.34
C THR A 144 -8.11 -18.05 17.80
N SER A 145 -9.37 -18.35 18.01
CA SER A 145 -10.10 -19.35 17.21
C SER A 145 -10.26 -18.82 15.79
N ASN A 146 -10.33 -19.72 14.79
CA ASN A 146 -10.54 -19.31 13.41
C ASN A 146 -11.94 -18.69 13.23
N GLU A 147 -11.98 -17.37 13.25
CA GLU A 147 -13.18 -16.55 13.07
C GLU A 147 -13.14 -15.75 11.77
N GLY A 148 -12.03 -15.84 11.03
CA GLY A 148 -11.79 -15.19 9.76
C GLY A 148 -11.02 -13.88 9.88
N LYS A 149 -10.36 -13.49 8.78
CA LYS A 149 -9.43 -12.36 8.68
C LYS A 149 -9.96 -11.06 9.31
N ARG A 150 -11.24 -10.73 9.10
CA ARG A 150 -11.83 -9.50 9.65
C ARG A 150 -11.89 -9.51 11.18
N HIS A 151 -12.19 -10.66 11.79
CA HIS A 151 -12.18 -10.79 13.26
C HIS A 151 -10.76 -10.69 13.81
N ALA A 152 -9.78 -11.31 13.14
CA ALA A 152 -8.37 -11.17 13.49
C ALA A 152 -7.92 -9.69 13.44
N GLN A 153 -8.32 -8.94 12.42
CA GLN A 153 -8.05 -7.49 12.33
C GLN A 153 -8.67 -6.72 13.50
N VAL A 154 -9.92 -7.03 13.89
CA VAL A 154 -10.57 -6.40 15.05
C VAL A 154 -9.83 -6.72 16.35
N HIS A 155 -9.35 -7.96 16.51
CA HIS A 155 -8.54 -8.34 17.67
C HIS A 155 -7.23 -7.56 17.73
N GLY A 156 -6.53 -7.38 16.60
CA GLY A 156 -5.34 -6.55 16.50
C GLY A 156 -5.63 -5.09 16.80
N PHE A 157 -6.70 -4.54 16.22
CA PHE A 157 -7.11 -3.15 16.44
C PHE A 157 -7.34 -2.83 17.92
N ARG A 158 -7.96 -3.74 18.67
CA ARG A 158 -8.18 -3.58 20.12
C ARG A 158 -6.90 -3.55 20.95
N LYS A 159 -5.75 -3.90 20.38
CA LYS A 159 -4.44 -3.87 21.05
C LYS A 159 -3.68 -2.58 20.86
N ILE A 160 -4.10 -1.76 19.91
CA ILE A 160 -3.49 -0.44 19.66
C ILE A 160 -3.60 0.41 20.94
N ARG A 161 -2.49 1.02 21.33
CA ARG A 161 -2.40 1.82 22.56
C ARG A 161 -2.23 3.31 22.29
N ASN A 162 -1.35 3.64 21.38
CA ASN A 162 -0.87 5.01 21.23
C ASN A 162 -0.52 5.37 19.77
N ALA A 163 -1.11 4.67 18.80
CA ALA A 163 -0.98 5.01 17.39
C ALA A 163 -2.10 5.96 16.95
N GLU A 164 -1.77 6.84 16.02
CA GLU A 164 -2.69 7.82 15.42
C GLU A 164 -3.27 7.27 14.11
N LEU A 165 -2.48 6.43 13.43
CA LEU A 165 -2.86 5.74 12.22
C LEU A 165 -2.67 4.23 12.38
N PHE A 166 -3.42 3.46 11.63
CA PHE A 166 -3.16 2.03 11.52
C PHE A 166 -3.16 1.56 10.08
N VAL A 167 -2.28 0.61 9.79
CA VAL A 167 -2.15 -0.04 8.49
C VAL A 167 -2.38 -1.53 8.67
N THR A 168 -3.22 -2.13 7.83
CA THR A 168 -3.37 -3.59 7.79
C THR A 168 -2.48 -4.14 6.70
N VAL A 169 -1.60 -5.06 7.07
CA VAL A 169 -0.69 -5.75 6.15
C VAL A 169 -1.03 -7.23 6.15
N ASP A 170 -1.13 -7.83 4.97
CA ASP A 170 -1.32 -9.28 4.84
C ASP A 170 -0.04 -10.01 5.27
N SER A 171 -0.15 -11.31 5.53
CA SER A 171 0.95 -12.11 6.11
C SER A 171 2.02 -12.53 5.11
N ASP A 172 1.78 -12.34 3.80
CA ASP A 172 2.62 -12.83 2.71
C ASP A 172 3.42 -11.77 1.92
N PRO A 173 3.08 -10.45 1.89
CA PRO A 173 3.82 -9.50 1.07
C PRO A 173 5.18 -9.16 1.65
N MET A 174 6.14 -8.93 0.75
CA MET A 174 7.41 -8.30 1.07
C MET A 174 7.29 -6.79 0.90
N LEU A 175 7.31 -6.06 1.99
CA LEU A 175 7.27 -4.60 1.97
C LEU A 175 8.63 -4.02 1.59
N ASP A 176 8.61 -2.99 0.75
CA ASP A 176 9.77 -2.14 0.51
C ASP A 176 10.16 -1.40 1.80
N ALA A 177 11.42 -1.04 1.94
CA ALA A 177 11.92 -0.34 3.14
C ALA A 177 11.29 1.04 3.35
N GLU A 178 10.79 1.68 2.29
CA GLU A 178 10.12 2.98 2.35
C GLU A 178 8.59 2.88 2.41
N ALA A 179 8.02 1.65 2.43
CA ALA A 179 6.59 1.44 2.26
C ALA A 179 5.74 2.18 3.31
N LEU A 180 6.10 2.14 4.59
CA LEU A 180 5.35 2.85 5.63
C LEU A 180 5.48 4.36 5.51
N ARG A 181 6.65 4.86 5.13
CA ARG A 181 6.87 6.30 4.89
C ARG A 181 6.04 6.82 3.71
N GLU A 182 5.84 5.98 2.69
CA GLU A 182 5.07 6.35 1.50
C GLU A 182 3.56 6.36 1.73
N ILE A 183 3.08 5.65 2.77
CA ILE A 183 1.66 5.54 3.13
C ILE A 183 1.24 6.70 4.04
N VAL A 184 2.13 7.21 4.86
CA VAL A 184 1.91 8.27 5.86
C VAL A 184 2.39 9.61 5.33
#